data_2fbadf971793f1bcb3e3ad0fc766410e
#
_entry.id   2fbadf971793f1bcb3e3ad0fc766410e
#
_cell.length_a   1.000
_cell.length_b   1.000
_cell.length_c   1.000
_cell.angle_alpha   90.00
_cell.angle_beta   90.00
_cell.angle_gamma   90.00
#
_symmetry.space_group_name_H-M   'P 1'
#
loop_
_entity.id
_entity.type
_entity.pdbx_description
1 polymer ?
#
loop_
_entity_poly.entity_id
_entity_poly.type
_entity_poly.pdbx_seq_one_letter_code
_entity_poly.pdbx_strand_id
1 'polypeptide(L)'
;FLDEIEKEALETQVPIIRKSMQSLLKFLLVTVKPKRILEVGTAVGFSALLMDTYSPADCRITTIEKYEKRIPVAKENFRRAGAEDRIELLEGDAAEILKTLEEPYDMIFMDAAKGQYIHFMPGVLRLLKPGGLLISDNVLQDGDIIESRFAVTRRNRTIHARMREYLYELTHHTELETVILPVGDGVTLSTRK
;
A
#
# COMPACT_ATOMS: atom_id res chain seq x y z
N PHE A 1 -11.93 9.74 -15.62
CA PHE A 1 -10.46 9.75 -15.57
C PHE A 1 -9.91 8.51 -14.86
N LEU A 2 -10.31 8.17 -13.61
CA LEU A 2 -9.84 6.95 -12.93
C LEU A 2 -10.18 5.67 -13.72
N ASP A 3 -11.38 5.60 -14.31
CA ASP A 3 -11.78 4.47 -15.15
C ASP A 3 -10.92 4.33 -16.42
N GLU A 4 -10.43 5.45 -16.97
CA GLU A 4 -9.51 5.45 -18.11
C GLU A 4 -8.15 4.87 -17.72
N ILE A 5 -7.57 5.34 -16.59
CA ILE A 5 -6.29 4.80 -16.09
C ILE A 5 -6.42 3.32 -15.74
N GLU A 6 -7.53 2.91 -15.12
CA GLU A 6 -7.79 1.50 -14.84
C GLU A 6 -7.81 0.68 -16.14
N LYS A 7 -8.52 1.15 -17.17
CA LYS A 7 -8.57 0.49 -18.46
C LYS A 7 -7.19 0.39 -19.11
N GLU A 8 -6.44 1.49 -19.15
CA GLU A 8 -5.06 1.53 -19.67
C GLU A 8 -4.14 0.54 -18.93
N ALA A 9 -4.25 0.47 -17.59
CA ALA A 9 -3.48 -0.47 -16.78
C ALA A 9 -3.83 -1.94 -17.11
N LEU A 10 -5.11 -2.25 -17.26
CA LEU A 10 -5.57 -3.59 -17.62
C LEU A 10 -5.12 -3.99 -19.03
N GLU A 11 -5.20 -3.08 -20.02
CA GLU A 11 -4.73 -3.31 -21.40
C GLU A 11 -3.21 -3.56 -21.45
N THR A 12 -2.45 -2.86 -20.61
CA THR A 12 -0.98 -3.01 -20.51
C THR A 12 -0.55 -4.09 -19.51
N GLN A 13 -1.51 -4.83 -18.94
CA GLN A 13 -1.27 -5.88 -17.95
C GLN A 13 -0.49 -5.41 -16.72
N VAL A 14 -0.62 -4.15 -16.34
CA VAL A 14 -0.07 -3.65 -15.09
C VAL A 14 -1.05 -3.97 -13.96
N PRO A 15 -0.61 -4.68 -12.91
CA PRO A 15 -1.48 -4.99 -11.79
C PRO A 15 -1.86 -3.71 -11.06
N ILE A 16 -3.15 -3.54 -10.80
CA ILE A 16 -3.72 -2.50 -9.94
C ILE A 16 -4.61 -3.14 -8.87
N ILE A 17 -4.92 -2.40 -7.83
CA ILE A 17 -5.78 -2.89 -6.74
C ILE A 17 -7.14 -3.37 -7.25
N ARG A 18 -7.60 -4.51 -6.75
CA ARG A 18 -8.87 -5.14 -7.13
C ARG A 18 -10.07 -4.26 -6.75
N LYS A 19 -11.20 -4.38 -7.45
CA LYS A 19 -12.42 -3.59 -7.19
C LYS A 19 -12.91 -3.64 -5.73
N SER A 20 -12.80 -4.78 -5.07
CA SER A 20 -13.13 -4.92 -3.64
C SER A 20 -12.21 -4.08 -2.76
N MET A 21 -10.89 -4.03 -3.07
CA MET A 21 -9.94 -3.18 -2.38
C MET A 21 -10.18 -1.70 -2.66
N GLN A 22 -10.50 -1.34 -3.91
CA GLN A 22 -10.88 0.03 -4.26
C GLN A 22 -12.08 0.51 -3.41
N SER A 23 -13.11 -0.34 -3.26
CA SER A 23 -14.30 -0.01 -2.46
C SER A 23 -13.97 0.15 -0.98
N LEU A 24 -13.15 -0.73 -0.41
CA LEU A 24 -12.70 -0.63 0.97
C LEU A 24 -11.87 0.64 1.18
N LEU A 25 -10.93 0.92 0.29
CA LEU A 25 -10.05 2.09 0.39
C LEU A 25 -10.86 3.39 0.33
N LYS A 26 -11.83 3.52 -0.59
CA LYS A 26 -12.76 4.66 -0.66
C LYS A 26 -13.51 4.85 0.65
N PHE A 27 -14.07 3.78 1.22
CA PHE A 27 -14.78 3.82 2.51
C PHE A 27 -13.87 4.32 3.64
N LEU A 28 -12.65 3.78 3.72
CA LEU A 28 -11.68 4.17 4.74
C LEU A 28 -11.26 5.65 4.61
N LEU A 29 -10.99 6.13 3.38
CA LEU A 29 -10.61 7.52 3.13
C LEU A 29 -11.69 8.52 3.55
N VAL A 30 -12.95 8.23 3.23
CA VAL A 30 -14.09 9.07 3.62
C VAL A 30 -14.32 9.05 5.13
N THR A 31 -14.03 7.92 5.79
CA THR A 31 -14.21 7.74 7.24
C THR A 31 -13.07 8.36 8.03
N VAL A 32 -11.82 8.05 7.67
CA VAL A 32 -10.61 8.49 8.39
C VAL A 32 -10.27 9.94 8.09
N LYS A 33 -10.52 10.41 6.85
CA LYS A 33 -10.21 11.76 6.37
C LYS A 33 -8.74 12.14 6.62
N PRO A 34 -7.79 11.34 6.11
CA PRO A 34 -6.38 11.56 6.37
C PRO A 34 -5.90 12.87 5.74
N LYS A 35 -4.98 13.56 6.40
CA LYS A 35 -4.28 14.74 5.87
C LYS A 35 -2.96 14.38 5.21
N ARG A 36 -2.34 13.29 5.65
CA ARG A 36 -1.08 12.79 5.08
C ARG A 36 -1.16 11.29 4.88
N ILE A 37 -0.90 10.86 3.66
CA ILE A 37 -0.88 9.45 3.27
C ILE A 37 0.52 9.11 2.76
N LEU A 38 1.04 7.97 3.20
CA LEU A 38 2.21 7.33 2.59
C LEU A 38 1.75 6.08 1.84
N GLU A 39 2.15 5.96 0.59
CA GLU A 39 1.96 4.74 -0.19
C GLU A 39 3.31 4.09 -0.49
N VAL A 40 3.41 2.79 -0.27
CA VAL A 40 4.57 1.98 -0.63
C VAL A 40 4.20 1.07 -1.79
N GLY A 41 4.64 1.45 -3.00
CA GLY A 41 4.27 0.79 -4.25
C GLY A 41 3.29 1.62 -5.09
N THR A 42 3.82 2.49 -5.95
CA THR A 42 3.03 3.39 -6.81
C THR A 42 2.48 2.70 -8.05
N ALA A 43 3.24 1.78 -8.63
CA ALA A 43 3.01 1.22 -9.96
C ALA A 43 2.77 2.32 -11.01
N VAL A 44 1.58 2.39 -11.61
CA VAL A 44 1.20 3.44 -12.57
C VAL A 44 0.44 4.61 -11.94
N GLY A 45 0.38 4.66 -10.59
CA GLY A 45 -0.23 5.76 -9.84
C GLY A 45 -1.74 5.66 -9.65
N PHE A 46 -2.37 4.54 -9.99
CA PHE A 46 -3.82 4.38 -9.90
C PHE A 46 -4.34 4.51 -8.46
N SER A 47 -3.74 3.81 -7.51
CA SER A 47 -4.12 3.85 -6.09
C SER A 47 -3.87 5.22 -5.47
N ALA A 48 -2.74 5.87 -5.78
CA ALA A 48 -2.45 7.23 -5.35
C ALA A 48 -3.52 8.23 -5.84
N LEU A 49 -3.92 8.16 -7.11
CA LEU A 49 -4.99 9.00 -7.68
C LEU A 49 -6.36 8.70 -7.11
N LEU A 50 -6.66 7.43 -6.82
CA LEU A 50 -7.88 7.06 -6.11
C LEU A 50 -7.88 7.65 -4.70
N MET A 51 -6.76 7.57 -3.99
CA MET A 51 -6.62 8.17 -2.66
C MET A 51 -6.75 9.70 -2.71
N ASP A 52 -6.16 10.37 -3.68
CA ASP A 52 -6.30 11.82 -3.89
C ASP A 52 -7.76 12.23 -4.13
N THR A 53 -8.49 11.45 -4.94
CA THR A 53 -9.89 11.73 -5.30
C THR A 53 -10.84 11.64 -4.10
N TYR A 54 -10.60 10.71 -3.16
CA TYR A 54 -11.51 10.43 -2.04
C TYR A 54 -11.04 10.96 -0.69
N SER A 55 -9.88 11.60 -0.64
CA SER A 55 -9.36 12.27 0.55
C SER A 55 -9.81 13.73 0.63
N PRO A 56 -9.69 14.40 1.79
CA PRO A 56 -9.85 15.84 1.88
C PRO A 56 -8.96 16.60 0.90
N ALA A 57 -9.42 17.75 0.41
CA ALA A 57 -8.70 18.56 -0.59
C ALA A 57 -7.31 19.05 -0.11
N ASP A 58 -7.11 19.13 1.20
CA ASP A 58 -5.84 19.51 1.83
C ASP A 58 -4.93 18.29 2.12
N CYS A 59 -5.34 17.08 1.74
CA CYS A 59 -4.52 15.88 1.87
C CYS A 59 -3.28 15.96 1.00
N ARG A 60 -2.17 15.42 1.53
CA ARG A 60 -0.92 15.25 0.79
C ARG A 60 -0.53 13.77 0.79
N ILE A 61 -0.15 13.28 -0.37
CA ILE A 61 0.21 11.88 -0.60
C ILE A 61 1.67 11.81 -1.00
N THR A 62 2.44 11.02 -0.27
CA THR A 62 3.79 10.62 -0.67
C THR A 62 3.72 9.18 -1.14
N THR A 63 4.20 8.87 -2.34
CA THR A 63 4.20 7.52 -2.89
C THR A 63 5.60 7.12 -3.35
N ILE A 64 5.95 5.84 -3.21
CA ILE A 64 7.31 5.33 -3.47
C ILE A 64 7.27 4.28 -4.58
N GLU A 65 8.12 4.44 -5.60
CA GLU A 65 8.30 3.48 -6.68
C GLU A 65 9.78 3.34 -7.05
N LYS A 66 10.22 2.09 -7.22
CA LYS A 66 11.61 1.80 -7.66
C LYS A 66 11.72 1.33 -9.10
N TYR A 67 10.60 0.89 -9.70
CA TYR A 67 10.66 0.32 -11.03
C TYR A 67 10.66 1.41 -12.10
N GLU A 68 11.84 1.69 -12.64
CA GLU A 68 12.12 2.79 -13.57
C GLU A 68 11.13 2.89 -14.75
N LYS A 69 10.58 1.75 -15.23
CA LYS A 69 9.62 1.76 -16.34
C LYS A 69 8.23 2.26 -15.95
N ARG A 70 7.84 2.17 -14.67
CA ARG A 70 6.53 2.61 -14.17
C ARG A 70 6.54 4.07 -13.75
N ILE A 71 7.66 4.57 -13.26
CA ILE A 71 7.82 5.95 -12.78
C ILE A 71 7.35 6.99 -13.80
N PRO A 72 7.78 6.97 -15.07
CA PRO A 72 7.31 7.94 -16.07
C PRO A 72 5.80 7.87 -16.31
N VAL A 73 5.22 6.66 -16.28
CA VAL A 73 3.78 6.45 -16.47
C VAL A 73 3.00 7.03 -15.29
N ALA A 74 3.44 6.79 -14.06
CA ALA A 74 2.81 7.35 -12.87
C ALA A 74 2.85 8.88 -12.87
N LYS A 75 4.01 9.48 -13.18
CA LYS A 75 4.15 10.93 -13.30
C LYS A 75 3.22 11.54 -14.34
N GLU A 76 3.13 10.92 -15.51
CA GLU A 76 2.22 11.37 -16.57
C GLU A 76 0.75 11.25 -16.13
N ASN A 77 0.39 10.21 -15.41
CA ASN A 77 -0.95 10.06 -14.86
C ASN A 77 -1.27 11.13 -13.81
N PHE A 78 -0.31 11.47 -12.93
CA PHE A 78 -0.47 12.57 -11.97
C PHE A 78 -0.63 13.92 -12.67
N ARG A 79 0.16 14.18 -13.72
CA ARG A 79 0.05 15.38 -14.55
C ARG A 79 -1.31 15.47 -15.25
N ARG A 80 -1.77 14.38 -15.87
CA ARG A 80 -3.09 14.31 -16.52
C ARG A 80 -4.24 14.57 -15.55
N ALA A 81 -4.06 14.19 -14.28
CA ALA A 81 -5.03 14.40 -13.20
C ALA A 81 -4.95 15.80 -12.57
N GLY A 82 -3.93 16.60 -12.86
CA GLY A 82 -3.64 17.85 -12.16
C GLY A 82 -3.40 17.62 -10.66
N ALA A 83 -2.74 16.51 -10.30
CA ALA A 83 -2.51 16.09 -8.92
C ALA A 83 -1.04 16.26 -8.46
N GLU A 84 -0.18 16.83 -9.30
CA GLU A 84 1.27 16.96 -9.04
C GLU A 84 1.58 17.78 -7.78
N ASP A 85 0.73 18.75 -7.43
CA ASP A 85 0.87 19.53 -6.20
C ASP A 85 0.44 18.79 -4.93
N ARG A 86 -0.27 17.67 -5.07
CA ARG A 86 -0.83 16.89 -3.96
C ARG A 86 -0.18 15.52 -3.79
N ILE A 87 0.39 14.96 -4.87
CA ILE A 87 1.03 13.65 -4.88
C ILE A 87 2.51 13.82 -5.18
N GLU A 88 3.36 13.51 -4.22
CA GLU A 88 4.82 13.46 -4.35
C GLU A 88 5.27 12.03 -4.63
N LEU A 89 5.94 11.79 -5.76
CA LEU A 89 6.53 10.51 -6.10
C LEU A 89 8.02 10.50 -5.73
N LEU A 90 8.40 9.62 -4.81
CA LEU A 90 9.78 9.35 -4.44
C LEU A 90 10.30 8.14 -5.21
N GLU A 91 11.34 8.34 -6.00
CA GLU A 91 11.94 7.32 -6.85
C GLU A 91 13.04 6.57 -6.12
N GLY A 92 12.90 5.27 -5.94
CA GLY A 92 13.92 4.44 -5.33
C GLY A 92 13.41 3.29 -4.49
N ASP A 93 14.32 2.62 -3.81
CA ASP A 93 13.99 1.50 -2.95
C ASP A 93 13.31 1.97 -1.66
N ALA A 94 12.12 1.42 -1.40
CA ALA A 94 11.34 1.80 -0.23
C ALA A 94 12.06 1.52 1.09
N ALA A 95 12.92 0.47 1.17
CA ALA A 95 13.68 0.19 2.37
C ALA A 95 14.67 1.31 2.72
N GLU A 96 15.19 2.02 1.72
CA GLU A 96 16.10 3.15 1.93
C GLU A 96 15.31 4.45 2.14
N ILE A 97 14.30 4.71 1.30
CA ILE A 97 13.49 5.93 1.41
C ILE A 97 12.78 6.01 2.76
N LEU A 98 12.18 4.92 3.24
CA LEU A 98 11.51 4.90 4.53
C LEU A 98 12.42 5.34 5.70
N LYS A 99 13.74 5.14 5.60
CA LYS A 99 14.70 5.57 6.63
C LYS A 99 14.89 7.09 6.67
N THR A 100 14.70 7.77 5.53
CA THR A 100 14.94 9.21 5.39
C THR A 100 13.72 10.07 5.66
N LEU A 101 12.51 9.49 5.63
CA LEU A 101 11.29 10.21 5.94
C LEU A 101 11.20 10.47 7.46
N GLU A 102 10.86 11.70 7.83
CA GLU A 102 10.78 12.11 9.24
C GLU A 102 9.34 12.42 9.66
N GLU A 103 8.56 12.98 8.76
CA GLU A 103 7.21 13.44 9.03
C GLU A 103 6.21 12.28 9.15
N PRO A 104 5.40 12.27 10.21
CA PRO A 104 4.45 11.18 10.42
C PRO A 104 3.22 11.27 9.51
N TYR A 105 2.57 10.12 9.26
CA TYR A 105 1.41 9.96 8.40
C TYR A 105 0.16 9.50 9.18
N ASP A 106 -1.00 9.98 8.75
CA ASP A 106 -2.31 9.58 9.29
C ASP A 106 -2.73 8.20 8.75
N MET A 107 -2.32 7.90 7.51
CA MET A 107 -2.60 6.63 6.84
C MET A 107 -1.36 6.17 6.08
N ILE A 108 -1.07 4.88 6.13
CA ILE A 108 -0.04 4.24 5.32
C ILE A 108 -0.68 3.09 4.54
N PHE A 109 -0.51 3.08 3.23
CA PHE A 109 -0.97 2.04 2.34
C PHE A 109 0.21 1.25 1.76
N MET A 110 0.25 -0.06 2.03
CA MET A 110 1.30 -0.95 1.54
C MET A 110 0.75 -1.87 0.46
N ASP A 111 1.19 -1.65 -0.78
CA ASP A 111 0.92 -2.49 -1.95
C ASP A 111 2.20 -2.68 -2.78
N ALA A 112 3.22 -3.24 -2.17
CA ALA A 112 4.53 -3.46 -2.75
C ALA A 112 4.87 -4.96 -2.89
N ALA A 113 6.14 -5.27 -3.15
CA ALA A 113 6.62 -6.65 -3.19
C ALA A 113 6.44 -7.34 -1.83
N LYS A 114 5.56 -8.32 -1.76
CA LYS A 114 5.06 -8.99 -0.53
C LYS A 114 6.17 -9.52 0.38
N GLY A 115 7.25 -10.03 -0.19
CA GLY A 115 8.42 -10.49 0.57
C GLY A 115 9.23 -9.39 1.25
N GLN A 116 8.87 -8.12 1.06
CA GLN A 116 9.55 -6.97 1.66
C GLN A 116 8.77 -6.34 2.83
N TYR A 117 7.49 -6.65 3.01
CA TYR A 117 6.64 -6.04 4.04
C TYR A 117 7.24 -6.09 5.43
N ILE A 118 7.78 -7.24 5.85
CA ILE A 118 8.44 -7.39 7.14
C ILE A 118 9.67 -6.45 7.30
N HIS A 119 10.38 -6.18 6.21
CA HIS A 119 11.53 -5.28 6.23
C HIS A 119 11.12 -3.79 6.23
N PHE A 120 9.96 -3.46 5.69
CA PHE A 120 9.41 -2.10 5.72
C PHE A 120 8.78 -1.75 7.07
N MET A 121 8.34 -2.75 7.82
CA MET A 121 7.58 -2.59 9.06
C MET A 121 8.21 -1.63 10.08
N PRO A 122 9.51 -1.68 10.40
CA PRO A 122 10.10 -0.74 11.36
C PRO A 122 10.00 0.72 10.93
N GLY A 123 10.23 1.01 9.64
CA GLY A 123 10.07 2.35 9.07
C GLY A 123 8.61 2.81 9.06
N VAL A 124 7.71 1.92 8.66
CA VAL A 124 6.27 2.17 8.63
C VAL A 124 5.73 2.48 10.02
N LEU A 125 6.07 1.69 11.04
CA LEU A 125 5.62 1.93 12.41
C LEU A 125 6.14 3.24 12.98
N ARG A 126 7.38 3.60 12.69
CA ARG A 126 7.97 4.89 13.09
C ARG A 126 7.20 6.07 12.48
N LEU A 127 6.79 5.92 11.22
CA LEU A 127 6.10 6.97 10.46
C LEU A 127 4.59 7.01 10.69
N LEU A 128 3.99 5.97 11.27
CA LEU A 128 2.55 5.94 11.55
C LEU A 128 2.25 6.72 12.83
N LYS A 129 1.36 7.71 12.75
CA LYS A 129 0.92 8.48 13.94
C LYS A 129 0.17 7.58 14.94
N PRO A 130 0.18 7.92 16.24
CA PRO A 130 -0.84 7.40 17.17
C PRO A 130 -2.25 7.67 16.61
N GLY A 131 -3.11 6.66 16.62
CA GLY A 131 -4.43 6.69 15.97
C GLY A 131 -4.41 6.57 14.46
N GLY A 132 -3.24 6.51 13.82
CA GLY A 132 -3.09 6.33 12.38
C GLY A 132 -3.44 4.91 11.93
N LEU A 133 -3.77 4.78 10.64
CA LEU A 133 -4.19 3.53 10.01
C LEU A 133 -3.15 3.01 9.03
N LEU A 134 -2.65 1.80 9.26
CA LEU A 134 -1.86 1.02 8.31
C LEU A 134 -2.77 0.03 7.59
N ILE A 135 -2.73 0.07 6.26
CA ILE A 135 -3.45 -0.85 5.38
C ILE A 135 -2.41 -1.63 4.58
N SER A 136 -2.48 -2.97 4.61
CA SER A 136 -1.59 -3.79 3.78
C SER A 136 -2.42 -4.71 2.89
N ASP A 137 -2.23 -4.56 1.59
CA ASP A 137 -2.96 -5.32 0.58
C ASP A 137 -2.27 -6.63 0.21
N ASN A 138 -3.03 -7.58 -0.32
CA ASN A 138 -2.60 -8.88 -0.82
C ASN A 138 -1.87 -9.77 0.22
N VAL A 139 -2.27 -9.73 1.47
CA VAL A 139 -1.58 -10.44 2.56
C VAL A 139 -1.88 -11.94 2.59
N LEU A 140 -2.95 -12.43 1.94
CA LEU A 140 -3.32 -13.85 1.92
C LEU A 140 -2.79 -14.63 0.71
N GLN A 141 -2.27 -13.95 -0.32
CA GLN A 141 -1.61 -14.56 -1.48
C GLN A 141 -2.44 -15.67 -2.16
N ASP A 142 -3.67 -15.35 -2.56
CA ASP A 142 -4.63 -16.30 -3.14
C ASP A 142 -4.86 -17.56 -2.27
N GLY A 143 -4.65 -17.43 -0.95
CA GLY A 143 -4.80 -18.51 0.03
C GLY A 143 -3.51 -19.24 0.40
N ASP A 144 -2.39 -19.01 -0.30
CA ASP A 144 -1.11 -19.66 -0.01
C ASP A 144 -0.69 -19.51 1.47
N ILE A 145 -1.02 -18.39 2.10
CA ILE A 145 -0.59 -18.05 3.48
C ILE A 145 -1.21 -18.99 4.53
N ILE A 146 -2.43 -19.49 4.31
CA ILE A 146 -3.09 -20.43 5.22
C ILE A 146 -2.64 -21.87 5.01
N GLU A 147 -2.01 -22.15 3.86
CA GLU A 147 -1.51 -23.48 3.54
C GLU A 147 -0.22 -23.81 4.31
N SER A 148 0.08 -25.08 4.39
CA SER A 148 1.36 -25.56 4.91
C SER A 148 2.51 -25.09 4.01
N ARG A 149 3.66 -24.75 4.59
CA ARG A 149 4.89 -24.44 3.84
C ARG A 149 5.26 -25.50 2.79
N PHE A 150 4.88 -26.74 3.01
CA PHE A 150 5.14 -27.83 2.09
C PHE A 150 4.18 -27.90 0.90
N ALA A 151 2.98 -27.35 1.04
CA ALA A 151 2.00 -27.23 -0.03
C ALA A 151 2.34 -26.09 -1.01
N VAL A 152 3.07 -25.08 -0.53
CA VAL A 152 3.49 -23.93 -1.34
C VAL A 152 4.68 -24.28 -2.23
N THR A 153 4.69 -23.80 -3.49
CA THR A 153 5.78 -24.03 -4.44
C THR A 153 7.12 -23.55 -3.87
N ARG A 154 8.22 -24.24 -4.18
CA ARG A 154 9.56 -23.90 -3.66
C ARG A 154 9.92 -22.42 -3.91
N ARG A 155 9.52 -21.86 -5.04
CA ARG A 155 9.75 -20.45 -5.40
C ARG A 155 9.07 -19.48 -4.42
N ASN A 156 7.88 -19.81 -3.95
CA ASN A 156 7.06 -18.93 -3.10
C ASN A 156 7.33 -19.12 -1.60
N ARG A 157 8.11 -20.12 -1.19
CA ARG A 157 8.34 -20.45 0.23
C ARG A 157 8.94 -19.33 1.05
N THR A 158 9.85 -18.55 0.46
CA THR A 158 10.46 -17.39 1.14
C THR A 158 9.42 -16.27 1.35
N ILE A 159 8.63 -15.98 0.33
CA ILE A 159 7.56 -14.97 0.41
C ILE A 159 6.52 -15.39 1.45
N HIS A 160 6.08 -16.66 1.39
CA HIS A 160 5.16 -17.26 2.34
C HIS A 160 5.68 -17.14 3.80
N ALA A 161 6.94 -17.49 4.07
CA ALA A 161 7.51 -17.39 5.41
C ALA A 161 7.54 -15.95 5.91
N ARG A 162 8.02 -15.01 5.09
CA ARG A 162 8.11 -13.59 5.43
C ARG A 162 6.74 -12.93 5.63
N MET A 163 5.74 -13.32 4.83
CA MET A 163 4.39 -12.79 5.00
C MET A 163 3.74 -13.32 6.28
N ARG A 164 3.94 -14.60 6.63
CA ARG A 164 3.48 -15.14 7.92
C ARG A 164 4.15 -14.45 9.11
N GLU A 165 5.43 -14.16 9.02
CA GLU A 165 6.17 -13.38 10.01
C GLU A 165 5.57 -11.97 10.14
N TYR A 166 5.33 -11.30 9.01
CA TYR A 166 4.70 -9.98 8.98
C TYR A 166 3.32 -9.98 9.63
N LEU A 167 2.45 -10.93 9.30
CA LEU A 167 1.13 -11.06 9.90
C LEU A 167 1.20 -11.37 11.39
N TYR A 168 2.16 -12.20 11.81
CA TYR A 168 2.41 -12.50 13.22
C TYR A 168 2.80 -11.22 13.97
N GLU A 169 3.79 -10.48 13.46
CA GLU A 169 4.22 -9.21 14.05
C GLU A 169 3.08 -8.20 14.15
N LEU A 170 2.29 -8.00 13.08
CA LEU A 170 1.14 -7.07 13.11
C LEU A 170 0.11 -7.44 14.18
N THR A 171 -0.17 -8.73 14.35
CA THR A 171 -1.23 -9.21 15.26
C THR A 171 -0.77 -9.34 16.71
N HIS A 172 0.55 -9.34 16.97
CA HIS A 172 1.13 -9.46 18.32
C HIS A 172 1.86 -8.19 18.77
N HIS A 173 1.94 -7.16 17.93
CA HIS A 173 2.61 -5.92 18.28
C HIS A 173 1.82 -5.15 19.35
N THR A 174 2.49 -4.77 20.44
CA THR A 174 1.84 -4.13 21.60
C THR A 174 1.19 -2.78 21.29
N GLU A 175 1.77 -2.02 20.34
CA GLU A 175 1.28 -0.71 19.93
C GLU A 175 0.24 -0.76 18.79
N LEU A 176 -0.12 -1.93 18.28
CA LEU A 176 -1.08 -2.07 17.19
C LEU A 176 -2.35 -2.80 17.65
N GLU A 177 -3.46 -2.43 17.03
CA GLU A 177 -4.68 -3.21 17.02
C GLU A 177 -4.96 -3.61 15.57
N THR A 178 -4.93 -4.91 15.28
CA THR A 178 -4.92 -5.41 13.89
C THR A 178 -6.10 -6.35 13.63
N VAL A 179 -6.74 -6.16 12.48
CA VAL A 179 -7.72 -7.11 11.91
C VAL A 179 -7.27 -7.56 10.53
N ILE A 180 -7.51 -8.84 10.23
CA ILE A 180 -7.28 -9.41 8.89
C ILE A 180 -8.65 -9.60 8.24
N LEU A 181 -8.85 -9.03 7.06
CA LEU A 181 -10.09 -9.07 6.31
C LEU A 181 -9.91 -9.87 5.02
N PRO A 182 -10.85 -10.79 4.68
CA PRO A 182 -10.82 -11.54 3.42
C PRO A 182 -11.38 -10.71 2.26
N VAL A 183 -10.85 -9.50 2.06
CA VAL A 183 -11.21 -8.60 0.97
C VAL A 183 -10.15 -8.73 -0.12
N GLY A 184 -10.58 -8.95 -1.36
CA GLY A 184 -9.63 -9.17 -2.46
C GLY A 184 -8.73 -10.38 -2.22
N ASP A 185 -7.44 -10.14 -2.14
CA ASP A 185 -6.40 -11.13 -1.82
C ASP A 185 -5.93 -10.99 -0.34
N GLY A 186 -6.85 -10.61 0.53
CA GLY A 186 -6.61 -10.39 1.94
C GLY A 186 -5.99 -9.02 2.26
N VAL A 187 -6.56 -8.36 3.24
CA VAL A 187 -6.13 -7.04 3.70
C VAL A 187 -5.94 -7.04 5.21
N THR A 188 -4.89 -6.42 5.70
CA THR A 188 -4.80 -6.07 7.12
C THR A 188 -5.12 -4.60 7.33
N LEU A 189 -5.88 -4.32 8.37
CA LEU A 189 -6.07 -2.99 8.92
C LEU A 189 -5.46 -2.98 10.31
N SER A 190 -4.46 -2.13 10.53
CA SER A 190 -3.80 -1.97 11.82
C SER A 190 -3.86 -0.51 12.24
N THR A 191 -4.38 -0.24 13.42
CA THR A 191 -4.34 1.12 14.00
C THR A 191 -3.29 1.19 15.09
N ARG A 192 -2.54 2.29 15.15
CA ARG A 192 -1.58 2.53 16.21
C ARG A 192 -2.30 3.07 17.45
N LYS A 193 -2.10 2.42 18.60
CA LYS A 193 -2.66 2.82 19.91
C LYS A 193 -2.09 4.14 20.40
#